data_9bcbfcfafe24ae68208d7e9e0ca7a7c2
#
_entry.id   9bcbfcfafe24ae68208d7e9e0ca7a7c2
#
_cell.length_a   1.000
_cell.length_b   1.000
_cell.length_c   1.000
_cell.angle_alpha   90.00
_cell.angle_beta   90.00
_cell.angle_gamma   90.00
#
_symmetry.space_group_name_H-M   'P 1'
#
loop_
_entity.id
_entity.type
_entity.pdbx_description
1 polymer ?
#
loop_
_entity_poly.entity_id
_entity_poly.type
_entity_poly.pdbx_seq_one_letter_code
_entity_poly.pdbx_strand_id
1 'polypeptide(L)'
;VVTTYPGRNGFGSESNRCSKGAQVYGANNDILERVGLRRPVSRANAVFITAVGAAAILLAATGMSTIPLLCISLSIPAFLWGIRYARARAVTYGESVAYVLYCDVAILIGICVVTTTGVAFVKLAWLLAVSAYVSLVHGRVAVAMQSLVTTAGTVLAVVGAVSRDEYSAAALAAAVVTMLLANLFAGLVIYVGKAQFSEHADGRDRLARHDVLTGLLNRRGLQEAYEATVGVPGMHVTVVVVDLNLFKQINDTFGHHVGDQVLQRTAHRLRSVVGPDALLARLGGDEFGIVVVGDAPPHIDYQRAVEEALNSASEDVPVSASVGVAAAILPESDRTTIHTLGPIVTHLLVEADGAMYGAKKAG
;
A
#
# COMPACT_ATOMS: atom_id res chain seq x y z
N VAL A 1 -13.41 14.68 -13.02
CA VAL A 1 -14.12 15.60 -12.10
C VAL A 1 -13.67 15.28 -10.70
N VAL A 2 -12.83 16.15 -10.12
CA VAL A 2 -12.49 16.10 -8.69
C VAL A 2 -13.70 16.61 -7.94
N THR A 3 -14.45 15.72 -7.30
CA THR A 3 -15.56 16.10 -6.43
C THR A 3 -15.01 16.58 -5.10
N THR A 4 -14.91 17.89 -4.93
CA THR A 4 -14.72 18.55 -3.64
C THR A 4 -16.00 18.40 -2.82
N TYR A 5 -15.96 17.62 -1.73
CA TYR A 5 -17.02 17.60 -0.74
C TYR A 5 -17.04 18.91 0.06
N PRO A 6 -18.21 19.55 0.27
CA PRO A 6 -18.31 20.78 1.06
C PRO A 6 -18.06 20.48 2.54
N GLY A 7 -17.29 21.39 3.16
CA GLY A 7 -16.93 21.33 4.56
C GLY A 7 -18.13 21.31 5.50
N ARG A 8 -18.08 20.41 6.48
CA ARG A 8 -18.85 20.50 7.72
C ARG A 8 -17.92 20.97 8.84
N ASN A 9 -18.21 22.16 9.31
CA ASN A 9 -17.54 22.79 10.45
C ASN A 9 -17.79 22.05 11.77
N GLY A 10 -16.73 21.91 12.56
CA GLY A 10 -16.77 21.95 14.01
C GLY A 10 -17.34 20.70 14.71
N PHE A 11 -16.58 19.61 14.70
CA PHE A 11 -16.47 18.57 15.75
C PHE A 11 -15.42 17.52 15.33
N GLY A 12 -14.41 17.94 14.53
CA GLY A 12 -13.63 17.04 13.68
C GLY A 12 -12.21 16.68 14.17
N SER A 13 -11.71 17.12 15.35
CA SER A 13 -10.28 16.95 15.61
C SER A 13 -9.87 15.56 16.13
N GLU A 14 -10.74 14.87 16.88
CA GLU A 14 -10.40 13.53 17.40
C GLU A 14 -10.79 12.40 16.47
N SER A 15 -11.94 12.46 15.81
CA SER A 15 -12.33 11.45 14.83
C SER A 15 -11.45 11.46 13.57
N ASN A 16 -10.97 12.64 13.15
CA ASN A 16 -10.06 12.78 12.01
C ASN A 16 -8.63 12.26 12.29
N ARG A 17 -8.16 12.32 13.56
CA ARG A 17 -6.86 11.74 13.92
C ARG A 17 -6.91 10.21 13.97
N CYS A 18 -8.01 9.65 14.44
CA CYS A 18 -8.22 8.20 14.43
C CYS A 18 -8.29 7.67 12.99
N SER A 19 -8.94 8.39 12.07
CA SER A 19 -9.01 8.03 10.65
C SER A 19 -7.65 8.10 9.94
N LYS A 20 -6.83 9.11 10.25
CA LYS A 20 -5.45 9.23 9.70
C LYS A 20 -4.54 8.08 10.15
N GLY A 21 -4.61 7.71 11.42
CA GLY A 21 -3.83 6.59 11.95
C GLY A 21 -4.21 5.26 11.29
N ALA A 22 -5.51 5.01 11.10
CA ALA A 22 -6.01 3.82 10.42
C ALA A 22 -5.61 3.77 8.94
N GLN A 23 -5.64 4.91 8.23
CA GLN A 23 -5.19 5.00 6.84
C GLN A 23 -3.70 4.67 6.69
N VAL A 24 -2.84 5.25 7.54
CA VAL A 24 -1.40 4.96 7.53
C VAL A 24 -1.13 3.50 7.88
N TYR A 25 -1.85 2.93 8.85
CA TYR A 25 -1.75 1.53 9.22
C TYR A 25 -2.14 0.62 8.05
N GLY A 26 -3.25 0.91 7.37
CA GLY A 26 -3.69 0.19 6.17
C GLY A 26 -2.62 0.20 5.08
N ALA A 27 -2.14 1.39 4.69
CA ALA A 27 -1.12 1.54 3.67
C ALA A 27 0.19 0.77 4.01
N ASN A 28 0.62 0.78 5.28
CA ASN A 28 1.81 0.04 5.70
C ASN A 28 1.60 -1.48 5.64
N ASN A 29 0.42 -1.97 6.02
CA ASN A 29 0.11 -3.40 5.91
C ASN A 29 -0.01 -3.86 4.46
N ASP A 30 -0.52 -3.03 3.56
CA ASP A 30 -0.57 -3.31 2.12
C ASP A 30 0.85 -3.44 1.54
N ILE A 31 1.77 -2.55 1.94
CA ILE A 31 3.19 -2.66 1.57
C ILE A 31 3.78 -3.99 2.07
N LEU A 32 3.55 -4.33 3.35
CA LEU A 32 4.04 -5.60 3.93
C LEU A 32 3.47 -6.82 3.22
N GLU A 33 2.21 -6.76 2.77
CA GLU A 33 1.57 -7.84 2.02
C GLU A 33 2.19 -7.99 0.62
N ARG A 34 2.38 -6.88 -0.10
CA ARG A 34 3.01 -6.86 -1.44
C ARG A 34 4.44 -7.42 -1.43
N VAL A 35 5.22 -7.14 -0.39
CA VAL A 35 6.59 -7.69 -0.23
C VAL A 35 6.62 -9.06 0.46
N GLY A 36 5.47 -9.65 0.78
CA GLY A 36 5.37 -10.97 1.41
C GLY A 36 5.77 -11.03 2.90
N LEU A 37 5.97 -9.88 3.56
CA LEU A 37 6.44 -9.80 4.94
C LEU A 37 5.32 -9.81 5.99
N ARG A 38 4.07 -9.63 5.62
CA ARG A 38 2.94 -9.58 6.56
C ARG A 38 2.84 -10.84 7.44
N ARG A 39 2.92 -12.04 6.84
CA ARG A 39 2.86 -13.31 7.58
C ARG A 39 4.09 -13.51 8.48
N PRO A 40 5.34 -13.31 8.03
CA PRO A 40 6.51 -13.33 8.90
C PRO A 40 6.41 -12.39 10.10
N VAL A 41 6.00 -11.13 9.90
CA VAL A 41 5.83 -10.15 10.98
C VAL A 41 4.77 -10.59 11.98
N SER A 42 3.62 -11.09 11.51
CA SER A 42 2.56 -11.62 12.39
C SER A 42 3.06 -12.80 13.22
N ARG A 43 3.78 -13.74 12.62
CA ARG A 43 4.37 -14.90 13.34
C ARG A 43 5.43 -14.47 14.34
N ALA A 44 6.30 -13.53 13.98
CA ALA A 44 7.30 -12.99 14.90
C ALA A 44 6.65 -12.37 16.13
N ASN A 45 5.58 -11.59 15.95
CA ASN A 45 4.80 -11.03 17.07
C ASN A 45 4.12 -12.11 17.91
N ALA A 46 3.61 -13.18 17.30
CA ALA A 46 3.02 -14.31 18.03
C ALA A 46 4.07 -14.98 18.94
N VAL A 47 5.25 -15.26 18.39
CA VAL A 47 6.37 -15.85 19.16
C VAL A 47 6.81 -14.91 20.27
N PHE A 48 7.01 -13.63 19.95
CA PHE A 48 7.44 -12.62 20.91
C PHE A 48 6.49 -12.52 22.12
N ILE A 49 5.19 -12.31 21.88
CA ILE A 49 4.24 -12.12 22.98
C ILE A 49 4.02 -13.39 23.79
N THR A 50 4.09 -14.56 23.15
CA THR A 50 4.03 -15.85 23.85
C THR A 50 5.26 -16.04 24.76
N ALA A 51 6.46 -15.66 24.29
CA ALA A 51 7.68 -15.68 25.09
C ALA A 51 7.62 -14.71 26.27
N VAL A 52 7.05 -13.51 26.08
CA VAL A 52 6.80 -12.54 27.17
C VAL A 52 5.88 -13.14 28.22
N GLY A 53 4.78 -13.80 27.84
CA GLY A 53 3.87 -14.48 28.75
C GLY A 53 4.56 -15.63 29.52
N ALA A 54 5.33 -16.47 28.82
CA ALA A 54 6.08 -17.55 29.45
C ALA A 54 7.13 -17.05 30.45
N ALA A 55 7.85 -15.98 30.09
CA ALA A 55 8.83 -15.36 31.02
C ALA A 55 8.15 -14.73 32.24
N ALA A 56 6.95 -14.20 32.15
CA ALA A 56 6.18 -13.70 33.27
C ALA A 56 5.83 -14.82 34.27
N ILE A 57 5.44 -16.01 33.77
CA ILE A 57 5.19 -17.19 34.61
C ILE A 57 6.48 -17.67 35.26
N LEU A 58 7.59 -17.72 34.50
CA LEU A 58 8.89 -18.14 35.05
C LEU A 58 9.37 -17.22 36.21
N LEU A 59 9.22 -15.90 36.03
CA LEU A 59 9.54 -14.92 37.09
C LEU A 59 8.67 -15.11 38.32
N ALA A 60 7.40 -15.45 38.15
CA ALA A 60 6.52 -15.77 39.29
C ALA A 60 6.96 -17.06 40.01
N ALA A 61 7.34 -18.10 39.26
CA ALA A 61 7.72 -19.40 39.79
C ALA A 61 9.10 -19.39 40.50
N THR A 62 10.03 -18.53 40.04
CA THR A 62 11.40 -18.45 40.60
C THR A 62 11.53 -17.46 41.75
N GLY A 63 10.46 -16.79 42.17
CA GLY A 63 10.49 -15.78 43.22
C GLY A 63 11.17 -14.46 42.82
N MET A 64 11.43 -14.27 41.51
CA MET A 64 12.01 -13.02 40.97
C MET A 64 10.99 -11.89 40.77
N SER A 65 9.77 -12.06 41.32
CA SER A 65 8.70 -11.05 41.31
C SER A 65 8.18 -10.82 42.71
N THR A 66 7.94 -9.55 43.06
CA THR A 66 7.29 -9.16 44.32
C THR A 66 5.80 -9.49 44.33
N ILE A 67 5.16 -9.65 43.16
CA ILE A 67 3.72 -9.94 43.02
C ILE A 67 3.52 -11.07 41.97
N PRO A 68 3.77 -12.35 42.35
CA PRO A 68 3.68 -13.48 41.39
C PRO A 68 2.33 -13.64 40.75
N LEU A 69 1.23 -13.45 41.46
CA LEU A 69 -0.13 -13.57 40.92
C LEU A 69 -0.40 -12.55 39.81
N LEU A 70 0.16 -11.34 39.90
CA LEU A 70 0.03 -10.33 38.86
C LEU A 70 0.78 -10.77 37.59
N CYS A 71 1.98 -11.33 37.71
CA CYS A 71 2.72 -11.85 36.55
C CYS A 71 1.95 -12.96 35.84
N ILE A 72 1.34 -13.88 36.59
CA ILE A 72 0.51 -14.97 36.05
C ILE A 72 -0.72 -14.39 35.37
N SER A 73 -1.41 -13.42 35.97
CA SER A 73 -2.61 -12.79 35.39
C SER A 73 -2.29 -12.08 34.07
N LEU A 74 -1.16 -11.38 33.98
CA LEU A 74 -0.72 -10.72 32.74
C LEU A 74 -0.28 -11.71 31.65
N SER A 75 0.06 -12.95 31.97
CA SER A 75 0.43 -13.96 30.98
C SER A 75 -0.76 -14.45 30.16
N ILE A 76 -1.97 -14.44 30.72
CA ILE A 76 -3.18 -14.94 30.01
C ILE A 76 -3.49 -14.17 28.73
N PRO A 77 -3.62 -12.82 28.75
CA PRO A 77 -3.81 -12.06 27.52
C PRO A 77 -2.63 -12.20 26.56
N ALA A 78 -1.38 -12.37 27.05
CA ALA A 78 -0.22 -12.61 26.20
C ALA A 78 -0.40 -13.85 25.32
N PHE A 79 -0.83 -14.96 25.89
CA PHE A 79 -1.11 -16.19 25.12
C PHE A 79 -2.29 -16.02 24.14
N LEU A 80 -3.34 -15.31 24.56
CA LEU A 80 -4.47 -15.01 23.66
C LEU A 80 -4.04 -14.19 22.44
N TRP A 81 -3.21 -13.14 22.65
CA TRP A 81 -2.61 -12.38 21.58
C TRP A 81 -1.67 -13.23 20.72
N GLY A 82 -0.87 -14.10 21.33
CA GLY A 82 -0.02 -15.05 20.60
C GLY A 82 -0.83 -15.93 19.64
N ILE A 83 -1.93 -16.52 20.10
CA ILE A 83 -2.86 -17.30 19.28
C ILE A 83 -3.48 -16.42 18.17
N ARG A 84 -3.89 -15.19 18.49
CA ARG A 84 -4.50 -14.26 17.53
C ARG A 84 -3.56 -13.93 16.38
N TYR A 85 -2.30 -13.62 16.68
CA TYR A 85 -1.27 -13.32 15.67
C TYR A 85 -0.79 -14.56 14.92
N ALA A 86 -0.70 -15.73 15.57
CA ALA A 86 -0.30 -16.98 14.91
C ALA A 86 -1.28 -17.43 13.81
N ARG A 87 -2.58 -17.11 13.95
CA ARG A 87 -3.60 -17.42 12.93
C ARG A 87 -3.43 -16.62 11.64
N ALA A 88 -2.50 -15.67 11.58
CA ALA A 88 -2.10 -14.86 10.42
C ALA A 88 -3.26 -14.20 9.64
N ARG A 89 -4.44 -14.04 10.27
CA ARG A 89 -5.55 -13.26 9.72
C ARG A 89 -5.21 -11.76 9.79
N ALA A 90 -5.85 -10.96 8.95
CA ALA A 90 -5.70 -9.51 9.01
C ALA A 90 -6.00 -9.00 10.43
N VAL A 91 -5.07 -8.23 10.98
CA VAL A 91 -5.23 -7.54 12.27
C VAL A 91 -5.75 -6.16 11.97
N THR A 92 -6.82 -5.74 12.60
CA THR A 92 -7.38 -4.39 12.43
C THR A 92 -6.51 -3.34 13.14
N TYR A 93 -6.65 -2.07 12.77
CA TYR A 93 -5.96 -0.97 13.43
C TYR A 93 -6.23 -0.94 14.96
N GLY A 94 -7.50 -1.09 15.36
CA GLY A 94 -7.88 -1.12 16.77
C GLY A 94 -7.25 -2.29 17.55
N GLU A 95 -7.24 -3.49 16.95
CA GLU A 95 -6.56 -4.67 17.54
C GLU A 95 -5.06 -4.41 17.70
N SER A 96 -4.42 -3.81 16.70
CA SER A 96 -2.99 -3.49 16.75
C SER A 96 -2.64 -2.48 17.85
N VAL A 97 -3.46 -1.43 18.01
CA VAL A 97 -3.31 -0.45 19.09
C VAL A 97 -3.52 -1.10 20.44
N ALA A 98 -4.57 -1.91 20.61
CA ALA A 98 -4.83 -2.63 21.87
C ALA A 98 -3.69 -3.58 22.23
N TYR A 99 -3.12 -4.28 21.24
CA TYR A 99 -1.94 -5.13 21.43
C TYR A 99 -0.73 -4.34 21.94
N VAL A 100 -0.40 -3.21 21.31
CA VAL A 100 0.73 -2.34 21.69
C VAL A 100 0.54 -1.83 23.12
N LEU A 101 -0.64 -1.28 23.43
CA LEU A 101 -0.96 -0.78 24.76
C LEU A 101 -0.85 -1.89 25.84
N TYR A 102 -1.34 -3.07 25.53
CA TYR A 102 -1.20 -4.22 26.42
C TYR A 102 0.28 -4.57 26.66
N CYS A 103 1.10 -4.65 25.59
CA CYS A 103 2.53 -4.95 25.72
C CYS A 103 3.24 -3.91 26.60
N ASP A 104 3.01 -2.63 26.33
CA ASP A 104 3.63 -1.53 27.07
C ASP A 104 3.29 -1.58 28.55
N VAL A 105 2.00 -1.68 28.88
CA VAL A 105 1.53 -1.76 30.27
C VAL A 105 2.08 -3.00 30.98
N ALA A 106 2.01 -4.17 30.32
CA ALA A 106 2.49 -5.42 30.93
C ALA A 106 4.03 -5.40 31.20
N ILE A 107 4.80 -4.82 30.27
CA ILE A 107 6.26 -4.71 30.41
C ILE A 107 6.62 -3.67 31.49
N LEU A 108 5.97 -2.49 31.51
CA LEU A 108 6.21 -1.46 32.53
C LEU A 108 5.87 -1.96 33.94
N ILE A 109 4.71 -2.61 34.10
CA ILE A 109 4.37 -3.27 35.38
C ILE A 109 5.44 -4.29 35.68
N GLY A 110 5.84 -5.10 34.71
CA GLY A 110 6.89 -6.11 34.89
C GLY A 110 8.23 -5.51 35.32
N ILE A 111 8.62 -4.31 34.90
CA ILE A 111 9.83 -3.61 35.36
C ILE A 111 9.68 -3.23 36.84
N CYS A 112 8.51 -2.78 37.29
CA CYS A 112 8.25 -2.35 38.64
C CYS A 112 8.24 -3.51 39.66
N VAL A 113 7.76 -4.71 39.25
CA VAL A 113 7.55 -5.84 40.19
C VAL A 113 8.71 -6.83 40.27
N VAL A 114 9.79 -6.64 39.52
CA VAL A 114 10.97 -7.52 39.62
C VAL A 114 11.83 -7.19 40.81
N THR A 115 12.43 -8.23 41.39
CA THR A 115 13.27 -8.12 42.58
C THR A 115 14.70 -7.70 42.28
N THR A 116 15.16 -7.86 41.05
CA THR A 116 16.53 -7.57 40.62
C THR A 116 16.55 -6.60 39.43
N THR A 117 17.49 -5.67 39.46
CA THR A 117 17.63 -4.66 38.40
C THR A 117 18.06 -5.28 37.06
N GLY A 118 18.85 -6.34 37.04
CA GLY A 118 19.24 -7.04 35.83
C GLY A 118 18.04 -7.52 35.01
N VAL A 119 17.02 -8.07 35.68
CA VAL A 119 15.76 -8.50 35.03
C VAL A 119 14.97 -7.29 34.50
N ALA A 120 14.98 -6.15 35.22
CA ALA A 120 14.34 -4.92 34.72
C ALA A 120 14.98 -4.44 33.42
N PHE A 121 16.30 -4.44 33.30
CA PHE A 121 17.01 -4.08 32.06
C PHE A 121 16.73 -5.04 30.90
N VAL A 122 16.62 -6.35 31.15
CA VAL A 122 16.20 -7.33 30.10
C VAL A 122 14.82 -6.98 29.56
N LYS A 123 13.87 -6.53 30.40
CA LYS A 123 12.53 -6.12 29.96
C LYS A 123 12.53 -4.87 29.10
N LEU A 124 13.51 -3.98 29.20
CA LEU A 124 13.67 -2.85 28.30
C LEU A 124 13.92 -3.29 26.84
N ALA A 125 14.64 -4.41 26.64
CA ALA A 125 14.81 -4.98 25.30
C ALA A 125 13.45 -5.40 24.69
N TRP A 126 12.47 -5.80 25.51
CA TRP A 126 11.12 -6.11 25.01
C TRP A 126 10.36 -4.86 24.56
N LEU A 127 10.53 -3.72 25.25
CA LEU A 127 9.99 -2.44 24.76
C LEU A 127 10.60 -2.03 23.43
N LEU A 128 11.89 -2.32 23.17
CA LEU A 128 12.51 -2.10 21.86
C LEU A 128 11.87 -2.96 20.76
N ALA A 129 11.50 -4.22 21.06
CA ALA A 129 10.81 -5.07 20.11
C ALA A 129 9.40 -4.53 19.78
N VAL A 130 8.68 -4.00 20.79
CA VAL A 130 7.40 -3.31 20.56
C VAL A 130 7.60 -2.03 19.72
N SER A 131 8.64 -1.26 20.02
CA SER A 131 9.02 -0.05 19.24
C SER A 131 9.30 -0.39 17.77
N ALA A 132 9.98 -1.51 17.50
CA ALA A 132 10.23 -2.00 16.14
C ALA A 132 8.92 -2.32 15.41
N TYR A 133 8.00 -3.03 16.06
CA TYR A 133 6.68 -3.31 15.50
C TYR A 133 5.89 -2.03 15.20
N VAL A 134 5.81 -1.11 16.17
CA VAL A 134 5.12 0.18 16.00
C VAL A 134 5.70 0.97 14.83
N SER A 135 7.03 1.04 14.72
CA SER A 135 7.71 1.74 13.63
C SER A 135 7.42 1.13 12.26
N LEU A 136 7.19 -0.18 12.21
CA LEU A 136 6.90 -0.90 10.97
C LEU A 136 5.46 -0.65 10.47
N VAL A 137 4.46 -0.69 11.37
CA VAL A 137 3.04 -0.72 10.97
C VAL A 137 2.28 0.57 11.26
N HIS A 138 2.73 1.40 12.20
CA HIS A 138 2.04 2.63 12.60
C HIS A 138 2.69 3.90 12.03
N GLY A 139 2.02 5.05 12.24
CA GLY A 139 2.49 6.35 11.80
C GLY A 139 3.45 7.03 12.80
N ARG A 140 4.01 8.18 12.39
CA ARG A 140 5.03 8.92 13.15
C ARG A 140 4.62 9.29 14.58
N VAL A 141 3.33 9.60 14.80
CA VAL A 141 2.81 9.95 16.15
C VAL A 141 2.89 8.76 17.08
N ALA A 142 2.49 7.57 16.62
CA ALA A 142 2.58 6.34 17.43
C ALA A 142 4.04 5.99 17.74
N VAL A 143 4.96 6.19 16.80
CA VAL A 143 6.40 6.00 17.01
C VAL A 143 6.94 6.95 18.08
N ALA A 144 6.54 8.24 18.05
CA ALA A 144 6.94 9.20 19.07
C ALA A 144 6.37 8.83 20.45
N MET A 145 5.11 8.41 20.53
CA MET A 145 4.50 7.93 21.77
C MET A 145 5.24 6.70 22.31
N GLN A 146 5.57 5.75 21.45
CA GLN A 146 6.32 4.55 21.84
C GLN A 146 7.73 4.89 22.36
N SER A 147 8.40 5.87 21.76
CA SER A 147 9.71 6.34 22.26
C SER A 147 9.59 6.97 23.66
N LEU A 148 8.50 7.67 23.97
CA LEU A 148 8.22 8.18 25.31
C LEU A 148 8.01 7.03 26.31
N VAL A 149 7.27 5.98 25.93
CA VAL A 149 7.05 4.78 26.77
C VAL A 149 8.36 4.08 27.06
N THR A 150 9.21 3.88 26.05
CA THR A 150 10.54 3.26 26.23
C THR A 150 11.43 4.09 27.14
N THR A 151 11.40 5.42 27.00
CA THR A 151 12.13 6.35 27.89
C THR A 151 11.62 6.26 29.33
N ALA A 152 10.30 6.25 29.54
CA ALA A 152 9.70 6.08 30.86
C ALA A 152 10.09 4.74 31.51
N GLY A 153 10.08 3.64 30.75
CA GLY A 153 10.55 2.32 31.21
C GLY A 153 12.02 2.35 31.63
N THR A 154 12.86 3.06 30.87
CA THR A 154 14.29 3.23 31.22
C THR A 154 14.44 4.00 32.52
N VAL A 155 13.72 5.09 32.72
CA VAL A 155 13.71 5.86 33.96
C VAL A 155 13.29 5.01 35.13
N LEU A 156 12.21 4.23 35.02
CA LEU A 156 11.74 3.32 36.06
C LEU A 156 12.78 2.28 36.43
N ALA A 157 13.46 1.68 35.44
CA ALA A 157 14.51 0.70 35.69
C ALA A 157 15.71 1.32 36.44
N VAL A 158 16.10 2.55 36.05
CA VAL A 158 17.19 3.31 36.69
C VAL A 158 16.83 3.68 38.14
N VAL A 159 15.62 4.21 38.38
CA VAL A 159 15.14 4.53 39.71
C VAL A 159 15.16 3.28 40.61
N GLY A 160 14.71 2.13 40.10
CA GLY A 160 14.79 0.85 40.79
C GLY A 160 16.23 0.41 41.10
N ALA A 161 17.16 0.65 40.15
CA ALA A 161 18.58 0.34 40.33
C ALA A 161 19.24 1.20 41.44
N VAL A 162 18.98 2.50 41.41
CA VAL A 162 19.46 3.45 42.40
C VAL A 162 18.92 3.12 43.80
N SER A 163 17.63 2.82 43.91
CA SER A 163 17.00 2.49 45.21
C SER A 163 17.52 1.20 45.87
N ARG A 164 18.10 0.30 45.05
CA ARG A 164 18.68 -0.98 45.52
C ARG A 164 20.19 -0.94 45.73
N ASP A 165 20.84 0.17 45.34
CA ASP A 165 22.31 0.34 45.39
C ASP A 165 23.09 -0.80 44.69
N GLU A 166 22.50 -1.37 43.61
CA GLU A 166 23.07 -2.53 42.92
C GLU A 166 24.18 -2.15 41.91
N TYR A 167 24.21 -0.90 41.44
CA TYR A 167 25.10 -0.46 40.35
C TYR A 167 25.71 0.91 40.63
N SER A 168 26.94 1.12 40.15
CA SER A 168 27.57 2.43 40.17
C SER A 168 26.89 3.44 39.24
N ALA A 169 26.98 4.73 39.53
CA ALA A 169 26.44 5.80 38.71
C ALA A 169 26.94 5.72 37.24
N ALA A 170 28.22 5.34 37.07
CA ALA A 170 28.80 5.16 35.73
C ALA A 170 28.14 4.00 34.95
N ALA A 171 27.87 2.87 35.61
CA ALA A 171 27.20 1.73 35.01
C ALA A 171 25.75 2.08 34.59
N LEU A 172 25.03 2.81 35.45
CA LEU A 172 23.67 3.28 35.16
C LEU A 172 23.65 4.27 33.99
N ALA A 173 24.58 5.22 33.95
CA ALA A 173 24.72 6.16 32.86
C ALA A 173 24.99 5.43 31.53
N ALA A 174 25.89 4.45 31.54
CA ALA A 174 26.17 3.63 30.34
C ALA A 174 24.94 2.83 29.90
N ALA A 175 24.16 2.26 30.79
CA ALA A 175 22.93 1.54 30.47
C ALA A 175 21.88 2.48 29.85
N VAL A 176 21.67 3.66 30.40
CA VAL A 176 20.75 4.68 29.85
C VAL A 176 21.16 5.08 28.43
N VAL A 177 22.44 5.46 28.24
CA VAL A 177 22.95 5.85 26.92
C VAL A 177 22.77 4.72 25.90
N THR A 178 23.08 3.48 26.27
CA THR A 178 22.93 2.30 25.42
C THR A 178 21.46 2.11 25.01
N MET A 179 20.53 2.22 25.96
CA MET A 179 19.08 2.06 25.65
C MET A 179 18.54 3.18 24.76
N LEU A 180 18.96 4.41 25.00
CA LEU A 180 18.57 5.55 24.13
C LEU A 180 19.12 5.40 22.70
N LEU A 181 20.39 5.02 22.58
CA LEU A 181 21.01 4.76 21.27
C LEU A 181 20.35 3.57 20.57
N ALA A 182 20.06 2.49 21.26
CA ALA A 182 19.38 1.33 20.71
C ALA A 182 17.97 1.68 20.18
N ASN A 183 17.21 2.47 20.95
CA ASN A 183 15.88 2.94 20.54
C ASN A 183 15.94 3.83 19.30
N LEU A 184 16.86 4.79 19.30
CA LEU A 184 17.09 5.69 18.15
C LEU A 184 17.52 4.91 16.91
N PHE A 185 18.48 3.99 17.07
CA PHE A 185 18.99 3.17 15.98
C PHE A 185 17.91 2.25 15.38
N ALA A 186 17.14 1.56 16.22
CA ALA A 186 16.03 0.71 15.77
C ALA A 186 14.99 1.51 14.98
N GLY A 187 14.60 2.68 15.49
CA GLY A 187 13.69 3.58 14.80
C GLY A 187 14.23 4.06 13.44
N LEU A 188 15.50 4.45 13.38
CA LEU A 188 16.16 4.92 12.16
C LEU A 188 16.26 3.82 11.10
N VAL A 189 16.73 2.62 11.49
CA VAL A 189 16.85 1.47 10.54
C VAL A 189 15.52 1.12 9.94
N ILE A 190 14.45 1.07 10.75
CA ILE A 190 13.11 0.75 10.25
C ILE A 190 12.57 1.89 9.38
N TYR A 191 12.80 3.15 9.76
CA TYR A 191 12.39 4.30 8.97
C TYR A 191 13.04 4.32 7.58
N VAL A 192 14.37 4.13 7.52
CA VAL A 192 15.13 4.09 6.26
C VAL A 192 14.73 2.85 5.45
N GLY A 193 14.65 1.69 6.09
CA GLY A 193 14.22 0.46 5.43
C GLY A 193 12.83 0.61 4.79
N LYS A 194 11.88 1.21 5.51
CA LYS A 194 10.53 1.44 5.02
C LYS A 194 10.47 2.41 3.84
N ALA A 195 11.26 3.48 3.85
CA ALA A 195 11.37 4.42 2.73
C ALA A 195 11.88 3.71 1.48
N GLN A 196 12.94 2.91 1.61
CA GLN A 196 13.50 2.13 0.50
C GLN A 196 12.53 1.07 -0.03
N PHE A 197 11.81 0.38 0.86
CA PHE A 197 10.81 -0.61 0.44
C PHE A 197 9.63 0.03 -0.30
N SER A 198 9.18 1.23 0.10
CA SER A 198 8.10 1.92 -0.61
C SER A 198 8.51 2.34 -2.02
N GLU A 199 9.71 2.90 -2.20
CA GLU A 199 10.23 3.27 -3.52
C GLU A 199 10.37 2.06 -4.46
N HIS A 200 10.86 0.93 -3.94
CA HIS A 200 10.99 -0.31 -4.73
C HIS A 200 9.62 -0.95 -5.05
N ALA A 201 8.66 -0.87 -4.14
CA ALA A 201 7.30 -1.36 -4.38
C ALA A 201 6.60 -0.50 -5.45
N ASP A 202 6.68 0.83 -5.36
CA ASP A 202 6.10 1.76 -6.32
C ASP A 202 6.76 1.62 -7.71
N GLY A 203 8.08 1.43 -7.77
CA GLY A 203 8.80 1.17 -9.01
C GLY A 203 8.36 -0.14 -9.68
N ARG A 204 8.22 -1.23 -8.91
CA ARG A 204 7.72 -2.52 -9.42
C ARG A 204 6.28 -2.46 -9.85
N ASP A 205 5.43 -1.77 -9.11
CA ASP A 205 4.01 -1.60 -9.42
C ASP A 205 3.84 -0.78 -10.71
N ARG A 206 4.66 0.26 -10.88
CA ARG A 206 4.66 1.07 -12.10
C ARG A 206 5.11 0.27 -13.33
N LEU A 207 6.19 -0.51 -13.21
CA LEU A 207 6.65 -1.42 -14.28
C LEU A 207 5.65 -2.53 -14.58
N ALA A 208 4.90 -3.00 -13.55
CA ALA A 208 3.88 -4.02 -13.74
C ALA A 208 2.62 -3.49 -14.43
N ARG A 209 2.34 -2.18 -14.37
CA ARG A 209 1.10 -1.56 -14.89
C ARG A 209 1.32 -0.67 -16.11
N HIS A 210 2.53 -0.25 -16.40
CA HIS A 210 2.83 0.64 -17.52
C HIS A 210 3.74 -0.02 -18.55
N ASP A 211 3.57 0.38 -19.80
CA ASP A 211 4.48 0.06 -20.89
C ASP A 211 5.72 0.97 -20.80
N VAL A 212 6.90 0.37 -20.77
CA VAL A 212 8.17 1.09 -20.54
C VAL A 212 8.51 2.03 -21.69
N LEU A 213 8.11 1.69 -22.93
CA LEU A 213 8.43 2.47 -24.11
C LEU A 213 7.55 3.72 -24.23
N THR A 214 6.24 3.56 -24.04
CA THR A 214 5.25 4.63 -24.28
C THR A 214 4.83 5.36 -23.01
N GLY A 215 5.08 4.80 -21.84
CA GLY A 215 4.63 5.33 -20.54
C GLY A 215 3.11 5.18 -20.31
N LEU A 216 2.37 4.65 -21.27
CA LEU A 216 0.94 4.35 -21.12
C LEU A 216 0.71 3.17 -20.18
N LEU A 217 -0.54 2.91 -19.81
CA LEU A 217 -0.88 1.65 -19.17
C LEU A 217 -0.52 0.49 -20.10
N ASN A 218 -0.09 -0.63 -19.54
CA ASN A 218 -0.04 -1.88 -20.28
C ASN A 218 -1.41 -2.60 -20.15
N ARG A 219 -1.59 -3.74 -20.80
CA ARG A 219 -2.82 -4.53 -20.77
C ARG A 219 -3.30 -4.82 -19.35
N ARG A 220 -2.38 -5.17 -18.45
CA ARG A 220 -2.68 -5.43 -17.05
C ARG A 220 -3.08 -4.15 -16.31
N GLY A 221 -2.35 -3.06 -16.51
CA GLY A 221 -2.66 -1.76 -15.90
C GLY A 221 -4.02 -1.23 -16.33
N LEU A 222 -4.39 -1.41 -17.61
CA LEU A 222 -5.73 -1.07 -18.11
C LEU A 222 -6.80 -1.89 -17.40
N GLN A 223 -6.61 -3.22 -17.30
CA GLN A 223 -7.55 -4.11 -16.64
C GLN A 223 -7.78 -3.72 -15.18
N GLU A 224 -6.71 -3.55 -14.40
CA GLU A 224 -6.80 -3.14 -13.00
C GLU A 224 -7.45 -1.76 -12.85
N ALA A 225 -7.21 -0.82 -13.78
CA ALA A 225 -7.79 0.51 -13.74
C ALA A 225 -9.31 0.50 -13.97
N TYR A 226 -9.80 -0.19 -15.02
CA TYR A 226 -11.25 -0.22 -15.26
C TYR A 226 -12.01 -1.11 -14.26
N GLU A 227 -11.38 -2.16 -13.70
CA GLU A 227 -11.96 -2.96 -12.62
C GLU A 227 -12.10 -2.16 -11.32
N ALA A 228 -11.18 -1.23 -11.06
CA ALA A 228 -11.23 -0.32 -9.91
C ALA A 228 -12.18 0.86 -10.14
N THR A 229 -12.58 1.13 -11.37
CA THR A 229 -13.50 2.23 -11.71
C THR A 229 -14.93 1.82 -11.42
N VAL A 230 -15.64 2.71 -10.75
CA VAL A 230 -17.04 2.54 -10.40
C VAL A 230 -17.88 3.38 -11.33
N GLY A 231 -18.88 2.76 -11.96
CA GLY A 231 -19.87 3.45 -12.75
C GLY A 231 -21.21 3.54 -12.05
N VAL A 232 -21.94 4.62 -12.33
CA VAL A 232 -23.33 4.78 -11.90
C VAL A 232 -24.28 4.50 -13.08
N PRO A 233 -25.54 4.08 -12.81
CA PRO A 233 -26.53 3.86 -13.87
C PRO A 233 -26.68 5.06 -14.80
N GLY A 234 -26.79 4.80 -16.09
CA GLY A 234 -26.90 5.84 -17.13
C GLY A 234 -25.58 6.38 -17.65
N MET A 235 -24.43 6.03 -17.06
CA MET A 235 -23.13 6.40 -17.62
C MET A 235 -22.84 5.69 -18.94
N HIS A 236 -22.21 6.42 -19.85
CA HIS A 236 -21.72 5.91 -21.13
C HIS A 236 -20.29 5.37 -20.97
N VAL A 237 -20.07 4.17 -21.47
CA VAL A 237 -18.75 3.54 -21.56
C VAL A 237 -18.42 3.34 -23.02
N THR A 238 -17.31 3.92 -23.47
CA THR A 238 -16.80 3.76 -24.84
C THR A 238 -15.44 3.12 -24.80
N VAL A 239 -15.25 2.10 -25.62
CA VAL A 239 -13.98 1.41 -25.79
C VAL A 239 -13.53 1.57 -27.23
N VAL A 240 -12.26 1.93 -27.42
CA VAL A 240 -11.63 2.05 -28.73
C VAL A 240 -10.40 1.15 -28.76
N VAL A 241 -10.27 0.33 -29.80
CA VAL A 241 -9.08 -0.47 -30.10
C VAL A 241 -8.45 0.06 -31.38
N VAL A 242 -7.14 0.26 -31.34
CA VAL A 242 -6.34 0.84 -32.43
C VAL A 242 -5.19 -0.11 -32.75
N ASP A 243 -4.99 -0.44 -34.02
CA ASP A 243 -3.87 -1.26 -34.50
C ASP A 243 -3.14 -0.50 -35.62
N LEU A 244 -1.81 -0.38 -35.52
CA LEU A 244 -1.01 0.31 -36.53
C LEU A 244 -0.82 -0.55 -37.78
N ASN A 245 -1.27 -0.05 -38.91
CA ASN A 245 -1.15 -0.77 -40.18
C ASN A 245 0.32 -0.85 -40.62
N LEU A 246 0.73 -2.05 -41.07
CA LEU A 246 2.05 -2.29 -41.66
C LEU A 246 3.22 -1.95 -40.72
N PHE A 247 3.02 -1.94 -39.39
CA PHE A 247 4.06 -1.57 -38.42
C PHE A 247 5.30 -2.47 -38.53
N LYS A 248 5.11 -3.75 -38.86
CA LYS A 248 6.22 -4.66 -39.12
C LYS A 248 7.08 -4.17 -40.31
N GLN A 249 6.47 -3.68 -41.36
CA GLN A 249 7.22 -3.16 -42.51
C GLN A 249 8.02 -1.89 -42.16
N ILE A 250 7.49 -1.05 -41.27
CA ILE A 250 8.22 0.11 -40.74
C ILE A 250 9.48 -0.37 -40.02
N ASN A 251 9.37 -1.36 -39.13
CA ASN A 251 10.52 -1.95 -38.44
C ASN A 251 11.54 -2.57 -39.40
N ASP A 252 11.05 -3.32 -40.39
CA ASP A 252 11.91 -4.02 -41.33
C ASP A 252 12.63 -3.02 -42.30
N THR A 253 12.03 -1.87 -42.59
CA THR A 253 12.56 -0.86 -43.50
C THR A 253 13.45 0.16 -42.81
N PHE A 254 13.06 0.66 -41.63
CA PHE A 254 13.69 1.78 -40.95
C PHE A 254 14.40 1.37 -39.65
N GLY A 255 14.25 0.12 -39.24
CA GLY A 255 14.83 -0.42 -38.01
C GLY A 255 13.94 -0.20 -36.78
N HIS A 256 14.14 -1.04 -35.76
CA HIS A 256 13.34 -1.02 -34.53
C HIS A 256 13.38 0.32 -33.78
N HIS A 257 14.49 1.06 -33.85
CA HIS A 257 14.57 2.37 -33.21
C HIS A 257 13.55 3.38 -33.77
N VAL A 258 13.34 3.36 -35.09
CA VAL A 258 12.32 4.20 -35.74
C VAL A 258 10.92 3.71 -35.40
N GLY A 259 10.71 2.39 -35.35
CA GLY A 259 9.46 1.81 -34.87
C GLY A 259 9.11 2.24 -33.43
N ASP A 260 10.08 2.27 -32.54
CA ASP A 260 9.90 2.75 -31.16
C ASP A 260 9.50 4.22 -31.11
N GLN A 261 10.10 5.07 -31.94
CA GLN A 261 9.70 6.48 -32.07
C GLN A 261 8.26 6.63 -32.61
N VAL A 262 7.88 5.79 -33.56
CA VAL A 262 6.50 5.75 -34.09
C VAL A 262 5.52 5.39 -32.97
N LEU A 263 5.80 4.38 -32.16
CA LEU A 263 4.95 3.98 -31.02
C LEU A 263 4.82 5.09 -29.96
N GLN A 264 5.92 5.75 -29.61
CA GLN A 264 5.92 6.87 -28.65
C GLN A 264 5.10 8.05 -29.18
N ARG A 265 5.26 8.39 -30.45
CA ARG A 265 4.51 9.45 -31.12
C ARG A 265 3.01 9.12 -31.19
N THR A 266 2.66 7.89 -31.55
CA THR A 266 1.28 7.40 -31.55
C THR A 266 0.66 7.54 -30.17
N ALA A 267 1.34 7.10 -29.12
CA ALA A 267 0.89 7.24 -27.74
C ALA A 267 0.59 8.69 -27.36
N HIS A 268 1.47 9.62 -27.73
CA HIS A 268 1.29 11.06 -27.49
C HIS A 268 0.07 11.63 -28.22
N ARG A 269 -0.13 11.26 -29.47
CA ARG A 269 -1.27 11.69 -30.28
C ARG A 269 -2.59 11.15 -29.78
N LEU A 270 -2.65 9.87 -29.48
CA LEU A 270 -3.84 9.27 -28.87
C LEU A 270 -4.19 9.97 -27.55
N ARG A 271 -3.22 10.31 -26.72
CA ARG A 271 -3.45 11.05 -25.48
C ARG A 271 -4.05 12.45 -25.73
N SER A 272 -3.63 13.14 -26.79
CA SER A 272 -4.19 14.45 -27.14
C SER A 272 -5.64 14.38 -27.67
N VAL A 273 -6.02 13.26 -28.31
CA VAL A 273 -7.39 13.02 -28.78
C VAL A 273 -8.34 12.73 -27.63
N VAL A 274 -7.94 11.85 -26.69
CA VAL A 274 -8.85 11.32 -25.67
C VAL A 274 -8.84 12.11 -24.37
N GLY A 275 -7.87 12.98 -24.15
CA GLY A 275 -7.75 13.78 -22.94
C GLY A 275 -7.20 13.01 -21.72
N PRO A 276 -7.05 13.72 -20.59
CA PRO A 276 -6.40 13.17 -19.40
C PRO A 276 -7.24 12.14 -18.64
N ASP A 277 -8.57 12.23 -18.73
CA ASP A 277 -9.50 11.40 -17.93
C ASP A 277 -9.73 10.01 -18.54
N ALA A 278 -9.34 9.79 -19.80
CA ALA A 278 -9.44 8.49 -20.44
C ALA A 278 -8.34 7.54 -19.99
N LEU A 279 -8.71 6.26 -19.82
CA LEU A 279 -7.74 5.19 -19.65
C LEU A 279 -7.17 4.84 -21.03
N LEU A 280 -5.87 5.07 -21.22
CA LEU A 280 -5.15 4.79 -22.46
C LEU A 280 -4.03 3.82 -22.19
N ALA A 281 -3.98 2.73 -22.96
CA ALA A 281 -3.04 1.64 -22.79
C ALA A 281 -2.43 1.18 -24.11
N ARG A 282 -1.23 0.60 -24.05
CA ARG A 282 -0.66 -0.23 -25.10
C ARG A 282 -0.94 -1.69 -24.75
N LEU A 283 -1.74 -2.36 -25.61
CA LEU A 283 -2.22 -3.71 -25.37
C LEU A 283 -1.27 -4.80 -25.89
N GLY A 284 -0.49 -4.48 -26.90
CA GLY A 284 0.43 -5.39 -27.59
C GLY A 284 1.51 -4.61 -28.34
N GLY A 285 2.18 -5.25 -29.29
CA GLY A 285 3.27 -4.65 -30.07
C GLY A 285 2.91 -3.31 -30.69
N ASP A 286 1.86 -3.29 -31.50
CA ASP A 286 1.33 -2.17 -32.29
C ASP A 286 -0.14 -1.85 -31.96
N GLU A 287 -0.68 -2.47 -30.91
CA GLU A 287 -2.07 -2.32 -30.49
C GLU A 287 -2.20 -1.37 -29.28
N PHE A 288 -3.20 -0.47 -29.35
CA PHE A 288 -3.58 0.44 -28.27
C PHE A 288 -5.06 0.26 -27.91
N GLY A 289 -5.36 0.46 -26.62
CA GLY A 289 -6.73 0.42 -26.09
C GLY A 289 -7.07 1.69 -25.33
N ILE A 290 -8.28 2.17 -25.49
CA ILE A 290 -8.79 3.37 -24.84
C ILE A 290 -10.12 3.01 -24.19
N VAL A 291 -10.32 3.45 -22.94
CA VAL A 291 -11.60 3.36 -22.23
C VAL A 291 -11.98 4.75 -21.77
N VAL A 292 -13.15 5.20 -22.19
CA VAL A 292 -13.73 6.50 -21.81
C VAL A 292 -15.04 6.25 -21.07
N VAL A 293 -15.22 6.90 -19.93
CA VAL A 293 -16.44 6.83 -19.12
C VAL A 293 -16.95 8.24 -18.89
N GLY A 294 -18.24 8.48 -19.13
CA GLY A 294 -18.83 9.81 -18.98
C GLY A 294 -20.35 9.78 -18.80
N ASP A 295 -20.91 10.91 -18.38
CA ASP A 295 -22.34 11.09 -18.12
C ASP A 295 -23.19 11.29 -19.39
N ALA A 296 -22.53 11.46 -20.54
CA ALA A 296 -23.14 11.67 -21.83
C ALA A 296 -22.44 10.86 -22.93
N PRO A 297 -23.09 10.61 -24.08
CA PRO A 297 -22.42 10.05 -25.24
C PRO A 297 -21.20 10.91 -25.60
N PRO A 298 -20.11 10.30 -26.06
CA PRO A 298 -18.94 11.06 -26.45
C PRO A 298 -19.33 12.02 -27.60
N HIS A 299 -18.95 13.30 -27.47
CA HIS A 299 -19.14 14.31 -28.52
C HIS A 299 -18.16 14.12 -29.69
N ILE A 300 -17.24 13.17 -29.55
CA ILE A 300 -16.15 12.92 -30.50
C ILE A 300 -16.43 11.60 -31.23
N ASP A 301 -16.38 11.61 -32.51
CA ASP A 301 -16.21 10.40 -33.32
C ASP A 301 -14.77 9.92 -33.15
N TYR A 302 -14.55 8.99 -32.21
CA TYR A 302 -13.20 8.50 -31.88
C TYR A 302 -12.53 7.82 -33.08
N GLN A 303 -13.26 7.13 -33.92
CA GLN A 303 -12.69 6.51 -35.12
C GLN A 303 -12.04 7.58 -35.97
N ARG A 304 -12.81 8.58 -36.38
CA ARG A 304 -12.36 9.67 -37.23
C ARG A 304 -11.25 10.50 -36.52
N ALA A 305 -11.41 10.84 -35.28
CA ALA A 305 -10.44 11.66 -34.56
C ALA A 305 -9.07 10.96 -34.39
N VAL A 306 -9.06 9.63 -34.17
CA VAL A 306 -7.83 8.84 -34.14
C VAL A 306 -7.18 8.74 -35.51
N GLU A 307 -7.96 8.46 -36.56
CA GLU A 307 -7.48 8.41 -37.95
C GLU A 307 -6.87 9.76 -38.37
N GLU A 308 -7.54 10.88 -38.13
CA GLU A 308 -7.03 12.22 -38.39
C GLU A 308 -5.76 12.54 -37.60
N ALA A 309 -5.68 12.16 -36.33
CA ALA A 309 -4.51 12.39 -35.49
C ALA A 309 -3.30 11.60 -35.98
N LEU A 310 -3.49 10.40 -36.51
CA LEU A 310 -2.40 9.53 -36.98
C LEU A 310 -1.99 9.80 -38.42
N ASN A 311 -2.91 10.20 -39.29
CA ASN A 311 -2.69 10.44 -40.74
C ASN A 311 -2.04 11.79 -41.07
N SER A 312 -1.35 12.44 -40.14
CA SER A 312 -0.70 13.73 -40.36
C SER A 312 0.43 13.63 -41.39
N ALA A 313 0.23 14.26 -42.54
CA ALA A 313 1.03 14.14 -43.78
C ALA A 313 2.43 14.79 -43.71
N SER A 314 2.86 15.36 -42.61
CA SER A 314 4.13 16.13 -42.50
C SER A 314 5.28 15.34 -41.90
N GLU A 315 5.26 14.01 -41.95
CA GLU A 315 6.21 13.19 -41.23
C GLU A 315 7.09 12.31 -42.13
N ASP A 316 8.34 12.12 -41.69
CA ASP A 316 9.33 11.28 -42.39
C ASP A 316 8.87 9.82 -42.53
N VAL A 317 8.02 9.33 -41.56
CA VAL A 317 7.44 7.99 -41.57
C VAL A 317 5.93 8.12 -41.31
N PRO A 318 5.10 8.09 -42.35
CA PRO A 318 3.64 8.13 -42.23
C PRO A 318 3.12 6.84 -41.62
N VAL A 319 2.12 6.95 -40.76
CA VAL A 319 1.48 5.82 -40.07
C VAL A 319 -0.02 5.90 -40.26
N SER A 320 -0.64 4.80 -40.64
CA SER A 320 -2.10 4.62 -40.63
C SER A 320 -2.49 3.59 -39.58
N ALA A 321 -3.71 3.64 -39.12
CA ALA A 321 -4.24 2.70 -38.15
C ALA A 321 -5.63 2.19 -38.54
N SER A 322 -5.92 0.97 -38.14
CA SER A 322 -7.28 0.42 -38.13
C SER A 322 -7.89 0.65 -36.77
N VAL A 323 -9.11 1.19 -36.73
CA VAL A 323 -9.77 1.59 -35.48
C VAL A 323 -11.10 0.86 -35.35
N GLY A 324 -11.35 0.28 -34.18
CA GLY A 324 -12.65 -0.28 -33.82
C GLY A 324 -13.20 0.40 -32.58
N VAL A 325 -14.49 0.67 -32.57
CA VAL A 325 -15.19 1.35 -31.46
C VAL A 325 -16.40 0.53 -31.04
N ALA A 326 -16.55 0.35 -29.73
CA ALA A 326 -17.76 -0.21 -29.13
C ALA A 326 -18.19 0.65 -27.95
N ALA A 327 -19.50 0.77 -27.72
CA ALA A 327 -20.02 1.58 -26.64
C ALA A 327 -21.27 0.95 -26.01
N ALA A 328 -21.45 1.17 -24.72
CA ALA A 328 -22.63 0.76 -23.98
C ALA A 328 -23.04 1.84 -22.97
N ILE A 329 -24.32 1.77 -22.56
CA ILE A 329 -24.84 2.57 -21.44
C ILE A 329 -25.02 1.63 -20.25
N LEU A 330 -24.56 2.05 -19.07
CA LEU A 330 -24.78 1.27 -17.83
C LEU A 330 -26.28 1.18 -17.53
N PRO A 331 -26.80 -0.03 -17.26
CA PRO A 331 -28.25 -0.22 -17.07
C PRO A 331 -28.78 0.60 -15.89
N GLU A 332 -29.97 1.15 -16.04
CA GLU A 332 -30.68 1.97 -15.04
C GLU A 332 -31.32 1.13 -13.91
N SER A 333 -30.85 -0.10 -13.65
CA SER A 333 -31.38 -0.93 -12.58
C SER A 333 -30.94 -0.39 -11.22
N ASP A 334 -31.90 0.21 -10.51
CA ASP A 334 -31.81 0.74 -9.14
C ASP A 334 -30.66 1.74 -8.89
N ARG A 335 -31.00 3.01 -8.67
CA ARG A 335 -30.04 4.13 -8.48
C ARG A 335 -29.06 3.95 -7.30
N THR A 336 -29.18 2.86 -6.55
CA THR A 336 -28.27 2.48 -5.44
C THR A 336 -27.24 1.43 -5.84
N THR A 337 -27.34 0.83 -7.03
CA THR A 337 -26.45 -0.23 -7.47
C THR A 337 -25.18 0.36 -8.10
N ILE A 338 -24.07 0.18 -7.43
CA ILE A 338 -22.73 0.52 -7.92
C ILE A 338 -22.27 -0.63 -8.83
N HIS A 339 -22.01 -0.32 -10.11
CA HIS A 339 -21.51 -1.30 -11.07
C HIS A 339 -19.98 -1.21 -11.17
N THR A 340 -19.30 -2.35 -11.03
CA THR A 340 -17.90 -2.45 -11.48
C THR A 340 -17.87 -2.48 -13.01
N LEU A 341 -16.99 -1.69 -13.62
CA LEU A 341 -16.92 -1.61 -15.09
C LEU A 341 -16.29 -2.86 -15.74
N GLY A 342 -15.63 -3.71 -14.94
CA GLY A 342 -14.87 -4.86 -15.42
C GLY A 342 -15.59 -5.73 -16.48
N PRO A 343 -16.77 -6.30 -16.20
CA PRO A 343 -17.46 -7.16 -17.16
C PRO A 343 -17.88 -6.45 -18.44
N ILE A 344 -18.35 -5.20 -18.32
CA ILE A 344 -18.82 -4.39 -19.47
C ILE A 344 -17.65 -4.01 -20.37
N VAL A 345 -16.56 -3.48 -19.79
CA VAL A 345 -15.37 -3.09 -20.57
C VAL A 345 -14.73 -4.31 -21.23
N THR A 346 -14.70 -5.46 -20.56
CA THR A 346 -14.17 -6.70 -21.14
C THR A 346 -14.98 -7.12 -22.37
N HIS A 347 -16.31 -7.01 -22.32
CA HIS A 347 -17.17 -7.30 -23.45
C HIS A 347 -16.97 -6.32 -24.61
N LEU A 348 -16.96 -5.02 -24.30
CA LEU A 348 -16.73 -3.96 -25.29
C LEU A 348 -15.34 -4.03 -25.94
N LEU A 349 -14.31 -4.49 -25.22
CA LEU A 349 -12.99 -4.74 -25.80
C LEU A 349 -13.05 -5.79 -26.91
N VAL A 350 -13.80 -6.88 -26.71
CA VAL A 350 -13.96 -7.93 -27.72
C VAL A 350 -14.76 -7.41 -28.94
N GLU A 351 -15.80 -6.61 -28.71
CA GLU A 351 -16.59 -6.03 -29.79
C GLU A 351 -15.77 -5.01 -30.62
N ALA A 352 -15.02 -4.13 -29.93
CA ALA A 352 -14.15 -3.15 -30.57
C ALA A 352 -13.02 -3.83 -31.37
N ASP A 353 -12.42 -4.88 -30.84
CA ASP A 353 -11.41 -5.67 -31.56
C ASP A 353 -11.98 -6.30 -32.83
N GLY A 354 -13.18 -6.88 -32.75
CA GLY A 354 -13.90 -7.40 -33.92
C GLY A 354 -14.18 -6.34 -34.97
N ALA A 355 -14.58 -5.14 -34.57
CA ALA A 355 -14.82 -4.01 -35.49
C ALA A 355 -13.52 -3.53 -36.16
N MET A 356 -12.43 -3.40 -35.37
CA MET A 356 -11.09 -3.04 -35.85
C MET A 356 -10.57 -4.05 -36.87
N TYR A 357 -10.74 -5.34 -36.60
CA TYR A 357 -10.33 -6.40 -37.53
C TYR A 357 -11.14 -6.37 -38.83
N GLY A 358 -12.44 -6.03 -38.76
CA GLY A 358 -13.27 -5.78 -39.93
C GLY A 358 -12.75 -4.64 -40.79
N ALA A 359 -12.43 -3.51 -40.18
CA ALA A 359 -11.84 -2.35 -40.84
C ALA A 359 -10.49 -2.67 -41.52
N LYS A 360 -9.62 -3.45 -40.84
CA LYS A 360 -8.31 -3.87 -41.36
C LYS A 360 -8.40 -4.76 -42.62
N LYS A 361 -9.50 -5.52 -42.79
CA LYS A 361 -9.74 -6.35 -44.02
C LYS A 361 -10.33 -5.58 -45.15
N ALA A 362 -10.99 -4.46 -44.90
CA ALA A 362 -11.68 -3.66 -45.89
C ALA A 362 -10.77 -2.60 -46.54
N GLY A 363 -9.67 -2.23 -45.95
CA GLY A 363 -8.65 -1.29 -46.41
C GLY A 363 -7.40 -2.01 -46.90
#